data_54b2fba3b416fd5d53d5cf46ec7420ce
#
_entry.id   54b2fba3b416fd5d53d5cf46ec7420ce
#
_cell.length_a   1.000
_cell.length_b   1.000
_cell.length_c   1.000
_cell.angle_alpha   90.00
_cell.angle_beta   90.00
_cell.angle_gamma   90.00
#
_symmetry.space_group_name_H-M   'P 1'
#
loop_
_entity.id
_entity.type
_entity.pdbx_description
1 polymer ?
#
loop_
_entity_poly.entity_id
_entity_poly.type
_entity_poly.pdbx_seq_one_letter_code
_entity_poly.pdbx_strand_id
1 'polypeptide(L)'
;MKTLFILFDSLNRSALGAYGGSIPTPNFDRLASRSAVFDNHYAGSLPCMPARRDMQTGRLNFLHRSWGPLEPFDDSFAAQLKSSGTYCHLVSDHYHYFEDGGATYHTRYSSWDFIRGQESDPWAAMVQPPIDRFRQQYHPLQFEDHRNGHRLQGMINRTRVKGEGDFPVVRCVDSALQFMTENAGADGWMLQLETFDPHEPFHAPDGYRDGDTGYEGPVLDWPRYKTVDETPEEVAELRANYAALVRLCDAQLGRILDHLDEHDGWNDTAIVMTTDHGFLLSEHDWWAKNRM
;
A
#
# COMPACT_ATOMS: atom_id res chain seq x y z
N MET A 1 -10.44 -25.07 0.35
CA MET A 1 -9.11 -24.39 0.50
C MET A 1 -9.35 -22.91 0.61
N LYS A 2 -8.76 -22.28 1.60
CA LYS A 2 -8.76 -20.83 1.83
C LYS A 2 -7.55 -20.20 1.14
N THR A 3 -7.65 -18.97 0.70
CA THR A 3 -6.52 -18.23 0.10
C THR A 3 -6.46 -16.83 0.65
N LEU A 4 -5.28 -16.43 1.12
CA LEU A 4 -4.99 -15.08 1.55
C LEU A 4 -3.97 -14.48 0.58
N PHE A 5 -4.37 -13.44 -0.16
CA PHE A 5 -3.53 -12.70 -1.06
C PHE A 5 -3.25 -11.32 -0.44
N ILE A 6 -2.00 -11.06 -0.08
CA ILE A 6 -1.58 -9.81 0.59
C ILE A 6 -0.73 -9.00 -0.37
N LEU A 7 -1.08 -7.73 -0.56
CA LEU A 7 -0.33 -6.78 -1.37
C LEU A 7 -0.04 -5.52 -0.58
N PHE A 8 1.23 -5.13 -0.55
CA PHE A 8 1.71 -3.84 -0.06
C PHE A 8 2.19 -3.02 -1.25
N ASP A 9 1.57 -1.85 -1.50
CA ASP A 9 1.93 -0.99 -2.62
C ASP A 9 3.30 -0.32 -2.39
N SER A 10 4.12 -0.25 -3.42
CA SER A 10 5.44 0.42 -3.39
C SER A 10 6.43 -0.17 -2.36
N LEU A 11 6.25 -1.42 -1.93
CA LEU A 11 7.16 -2.07 -0.99
C LEU A 11 8.46 -2.49 -1.67
N ASN A 12 9.55 -1.83 -1.33
CA ASN A 12 10.87 -2.17 -1.86
C ASN A 12 11.35 -3.52 -1.35
N ARG A 13 11.67 -4.42 -2.25
CA ARG A 13 12.33 -5.69 -1.93
C ARG A 13 13.60 -5.48 -1.08
N SER A 14 14.42 -4.50 -1.45
CA SER A 14 15.66 -4.15 -0.74
C SER A 14 15.46 -3.60 0.68
N ALA A 15 14.21 -3.30 1.07
CA ALA A 15 13.87 -2.89 2.43
C ALA A 15 13.74 -4.09 3.39
N LEU A 16 13.44 -5.29 2.86
CA LEU A 16 13.08 -6.47 3.66
C LEU A 16 14.31 -7.29 4.05
N GLY A 17 14.35 -7.75 5.32
CA GLY A 17 15.40 -8.61 5.86
C GLY A 17 15.61 -9.89 5.05
N ALA A 18 14.54 -10.52 4.60
CA ALA A 18 14.57 -11.73 3.77
C ALA A 18 15.35 -11.55 2.44
N TYR A 19 15.56 -10.33 1.98
CA TYR A 19 16.35 -9.98 0.80
C TYR A 19 17.64 -9.19 1.14
N GLY A 20 18.04 -9.20 2.42
CA GLY A 20 19.26 -8.52 2.88
C GLY A 20 19.08 -7.04 3.16
N GLY A 21 17.85 -6.55 3.27
CA GLY A 21 17.52 -5.19 3.66
C GLY A 21 17.90 -4.87 5.10
N SER A 22 18.10 -3.58 5.39
CA SER A 22 18.55 -3.10 6.70
C SER A 22 17.41 -2.67 7.62
N ILE A 23 16.18 -2.57 7.12
CA ILE A 23 15.03 -2.21 7.95
C ILE A 23 14.60 -3.45 8.75
N PRO A 24 14.47 -3.38 10.08
CA PRO A 24 13.96 -4.51 10.87
C PRO A 24 12.52 -4.86 10.46
N THR A 25 12.35 -6.06 9.90
CA THR A 25 11.07 -6.58 9.39
C THR A 25 10.84 -8.03 9.86
N PRO A 26 10.75 -8.28 11.18
CA PRO A 26 10.73 -9.62 11.73
C PRO A 26 9.51 -10.45 11.29
N ASN A 27 8.38 -9.82 10.99
CA ASN A 27 7.18 -10.53 10.53
C ASN A 27 7.25 -10.90 9.04
N PHE A 28 7.82 -10.05 8.19
CA PHE A 28 8.16 -10.46 6.82
C PHE A 28 9.17 -11.62 6.83
N ASP A 29 10.18 -11.59 7.70
CA ASP A 29 11.14 -12.67 7.84
C ASP A 29 10.49 -13.97 8.36
N ARG A 30 9.55 -13.86 9.32
CA ARG A 30 8.73 -14.98 9.81
C ARG A 30 7.92 -15.63 8.68
N LEU A 31 7.26 -14.84 7.84
CA LEU A 31 6.54 -15.35 6.67
C LEU A 31 7.50 -15.99 5.68
N ALA A 32 8.60 -15.31 5.34
CA ALA A 32 9.61 -15.81 4.40
C ALA A 32 10.20 -17.16 4.83
N SER A 33 10.44 -17.36 6.13
CA SER A 33 10.98 -18.62 6.67
C SER A 33 10.08 -19.84 6.45
N ARG A 34 8.81 -19.63 6.13
CA ARG A 34 7.78 -20.66 5.87
C ARG A 34 7.29 -20.66 4.42
N SER A 35 7.90 -19.87 3.54
CA SER A 35 7.43 -19.63 2.18
C SER A 35 8.49 -19.92 1.14
N ALA A 36 8.08 -20.14 -0.11
CA ALA A 36 8.97 -20.02 -1.25
C ALA A 36 9.23 -18.53 -1.51
N VAL A 37 10.50 -18.13 -1.41
CA VAL A 37 10.95 -16.76 -1.66
C VAL A 37 11.44 -16.64 -3.09
N PHE A 38 10.92 -15.66 -3.84
CA PHE A 38 11.23 -15.45 -5.25
C PHE A 38 12.29 -14.35 -5.41
N ASP A 39 13.51 -14.73 -5.76
CA ASP A 39 14.62 -13.79 -5.98
C ASP A 39 14.53 -13.03 -7.30
N ASN A 40 13.85 -13.59 -8.29
CA ASN A 40 13.73 -13.03 -9.64
C ASN A 40 12.26 -12.82 -10.02
N HIS A 41 11.57 -11.99 -9.28
CA HIS A 41 10.21 -11.55 -9.59
C HIS A 41 10.23 -10.08 -10.03
N TYR A 42 9.68 -9.78 -11.20
CA TYR A 42 9.73 -8.46 -11.81
C TYR A 42 8.34 -7.90 -12.01
N ALA A 43 8.16 -6.60 -11.74
CA ALA A 43 6.97 -5.89 -12.14
C ALA A 43 6.89 -5.82 -13.67
N GLY A 44 5.75 -6.17 -14.24
CA GLY A 44 5.56 -6.15 -15.69
C GLY A 44 5.26 -4.76 -16.19
N SER A 45 4.35 -4.05 -15.54
CA SER A 45 3.93 -2.69 -15.90
C SER A 45 3.96 -1.76 -14.72
N LEU A 46 4.13 -0.46 -14.97
CA LEU A 46 4.21 0.61 -13.98
C LEU A 46 3.27 1.77 -14.35
N PRO A 47 2.79 2.56 -13.41
CA PRO A 47 2.81 2.36 -11.97
C PRO A 47 1.65 1.48 -11.45
N CYS A 48 1.05 1.81 -10.32
CA CYS A 48 0.10 1.03 -9.53
C CYS A 48 -1.02 0.35 -10.33
N MET A 49 -1.87 1.08 -11.06
CA MET A 49 -3.01 0.49 -11.77
C MET A 49 -2.58 -0.40 -12.97
N PRO A 50 -1.59 -0.01 -13.80
CA PRO A 50 -1.00 -0.92 -14.78
C PRO A 50 -0.48 -2.24 -14.19
N ALA A 51 0.25 -2.19 -13.06
CA ALA A 51 0.73 -3.39 -12.38
C ALA A 51 -0.42 -4.27 -11.87
N ARG A 52 -1.49 -3.67 -11.36
CA ARG A 52 -2.69 -4.40 -10.91
C ARG A 52 -3.40 -5.09 -12.06
N ARG A 53 -3.44 -4.47 -13.25
CA ARG A 53 -4.01 -5.15 -14.40
C ARG A 53 -3.17 -6.35 -14.82
N ASP A 54 -1.83 -6.25 -14.75
CA ASP A 54 -0.93 -7.39 -14.98
C ASP A 54 -1.24 -8.53 -13.99
N MET A 55 -1.34 -8.23 -12.70
CA MET A 55 -1.67 -9.22 -11.67
C MET A 55 -3.06 -9.82 -11.86
N GLN A 56 -4.07 -9.02 -12.19
CA GLN A 56 -5.43 -9.50 -12.39
C GLN A 56 -5.59 -10.39 -13.62
N THR A 57 -4.85 -10.12 -14.70
CA THR A 57 -5.09 -10.73 -16.01
C THR A 57 -3.97 -11.65 -16.49
N GLY A 58 -2.78 -11.58 -15.90
CA GLY A 58 -1.58 -12.24 -16.41
C GLY A 58 -1.06 -11.66 -17.74
N ARG A 59 -1.50 -10.46 -18.12
CA ARG A 59 -1.13 -9.79 -19.39
C ARG A 59 -0.41 -8.48 -19.10
N LEU A 60 0.66 -8.19 -19.82
CA LEU A 60 1.43 -6.96 -19.68
C LEU A 60 0.64 -5.74 -20.16
N ASN A 61 0.20 -4.90 -19.24
CA ASN A 61 -0.63 -3.73 -19.52
C ASN A 61 0.07 -2.72 -20.43
N PHE A 62 1.39 -2.51 -20.28
CA PHE A 62 2.14 -1.55 -21.09
C PHE A 62 2.13 -1.86 -22.61
N LEU A 63 1.88 -3.12 -22.99
CA LEU A 63 1.71 -3.51 -24.40
C LEU A 63 0.34 -3.14 -24.95
N HIS A 64 -0.59 -2.77 -24.10
CA HIS A 64 -1.97 -2.47 -24.48
C HIS A 64 -2.33 -1.01 -24.30
N ARG A 65 -2.03 -0.45 -23.11
CA ARG A 65 -2.36 0.94 -22.74
C ARG A 65 -1.58 1.40 -21.52
N SER A 66 -1.84 2.64 -21.10
CA SER A 66 -1.39 3.21 -19.83
C SER A 66 -2.39 2.91 -18.69
N TRP A 67 -2.61 3.85 -17.80
CA TRP A 67 -3.57 3.80 -16.69
C TRP A 67 -5.03 3.60 -17.18
N GLY A 68 -5.80 2.79 -16.45
CA GLY A 68 -7.22 2.61 -16.73
C GLY A 68 -7.87 1.40 -16.06
N PRO A 69 -9.20 1.21 -16.23
CA PRO A 69 -9.97 0.12 -15.65
C PRO A 69 -9.63 -1.24 -16.26
N LEU A 70 -10.15 -2.33 -15.66
CA LEU A 70 -10.26 -3.61 -16.36
C LEU A 70 -11.25 -3.47 -17.52
N GLU A 71 -10.90 -4.03 -18.67
CA GLU A 71 -11.78 -4.04 -19.82
C GLU A 71 -12.84 -5.14 -19.71
N PRO A 72 -13.97 -5.00 -20.45
CA PRO A 72 -15.00 -6.06 -20.47
C PRO A 72 -14.48 -7.43 -20.90
N PHE A 73 -13.43 -7.45 -21.72
CA PHE A 73 -12.79 -8.68 -22.21
C PHE A 73 -11.62 -9.19 -21.36
N ASP A 74 -11.30 -8.51 -20.25
CA ASP A 74 -10.26 -8.96 -19.36
C ASP A 74 -10.77 -10.10 -18.45
N ASP A 75 -10.10 -11.23 -18.55
CA ASP A 75 -10.31 -12.37 -17.64
C ASP A 75 -9.50 -12.16 -16.37
N SER A 76 -10.12 -11.59 -15.33
CA SER A 76 -9.43 -11.42 -14.06
C SER A 76 -9.46 -12.70 -13.22
N PHE A 77 -8.38 -12.95 -12.47
CA PHE A 77 -8.31 -14.13 -11.60
C PHE A 77 -9.46 -14.14 -10.57
N ALA A 78 -9.83 -12.99 -10.02
CA ALA A 78 -10.92 -12.88 -9.06
C ALA A 78 -12.27 -13.27 -9.67
N ALA A 79 -12.55 -12.83 -10.92
CA ALA A 79 -13.76 -13.23 -11.62
C ALA A 79 -13.78 -14.73 -11.96
N GLN A 80 -12.63 -15.31 -12.34
CA GLN A 80 -12.50 -16.74 -12.63
C GLN A 80 -12.72 -17.59 -11.37
N LEU A 81 -12.10 -17.23 -10.25
CA LEU A 81 -12.30 -17.90 -8.96
C LEU A 81 -13.78 -17.82 -8.52
N LYS A 82 -14.38 -16.64 -8.63
CA LYS A 82 -15.80 -16.44 -8.33
C LYS A 82 -16.70 -17.32 -9.21
N SER A 83 -16.43 -17.42 -10.52
CA SER A 83 -17.20 -18.28 -11.43
C SER A 83 -17.03 -19.76 -11.13
N SER A 84 -15.92 -20.15 -10.49
CA SER A 84 -15.65 -21.52 -10.04
C SER A 84 -16.21 -21.83 -8.65
N GLY A 85 -16.98 -20.91 -8.05
CA GLY A 85 -17.64 -21.11 -6.76
C GLY A 85 -16.83 -20.64 -5.55
N THR A 86 -15.65 -20.01 -5.73
CA THR A 86 -14.88 -19.41 -4.65
C THR A 86 -15.47 -18.04 -4.28
N TYR A 87 -15.71 -17.81 -2.99
CA TYR A 87 -16.11 -16.49 -2.50
C TYR A 87 -14.91 -15.57 -2.42
N CYS A 88 -14.87 -14.54 -3.24
CA CYS A 88 -13.75 -13.59 -3.29
C CYS A 88 -14.12 -12.29 -2.57
N HIS A 89 -13.36 -11.93 -1.54
CA HIS A 89 -13.50 -10.68 -0.81
C HIS A 89 -12.25 -9.82 -0.99
N LEU A 90 -12.45 -8.50 -1.22
CA LEU A 90 -11.38 -7.51 -1.30
C LEU A 90 -11.48 -6.57 -0.11
N VAL A 91 -10.38 -6.40 0.61
CA VAL A 91 -10.20 -5.31 1.57
C VAL A 91 -9.08 -4.42 1.05
N SER A 92 -9.36 -3.13 0.85
CA SER A 92 -8.36 -2.22 0.30
C SER A 92 -8.61 -0.76 0.71
N ASP A 93 -7.53 -0.01 0.87
CA ASP A 93 -7.53 1.46 0.96
C ASP A 93 -7.05 2.12 -0.35
N HIS A 94 -6.90 1.34 -1.41
CA HIS A 94 -6.44 1.80 -2.72
C HIS A 94 -7.55 2.53 -3.47
N TYR A 95 -7.67 3.85 -3.25
CA TYR A 95 -8.77 4.66 -3.76
C TYR A 95 -8.84 4.75 -5.29
N HIS A 96 -7.74 4.48 -6.01
CA HIS A 96 -7.71 4.45 -7.48
C HIS A 96 -8.65 3.41 -8.09
N TYR A 97 -9.07 2.39 -7.35
CA TYR A 97 -10.13 1.48 -7.80
C TYR A 97 -11.50 2.15 -7.92
N PHE A 98 -11.69 3.27 -7.23
CA PHE A 98 -12.98 3.97 -7.07
C PHE A 98 -13.01 5.33 -7.76
N GLU A 99 -11.91 5.75 -8.37
CA GLU A 99 -11.83 6.97 -9.17
C GLU A 99 -12.25 6.74 -10.61
N ASP A 100 -12.51 7.83 -11.36
CA ASP A 100 -12.76 7.78 -12.79
C ASP A 100 -11.51 7.26 -13.53
N GLY A 101 -11.70 6.27 -14.41
CA GLY A 101 -10.61 5.59 -15.11
C GLY A 101 -9.90 4.46 -14.31
N GLY A 102 -10.15 4.32 -13.02
CA GLY A 102 -9.65 3.21 -12.19
C GLY A 102 -10.75 2.25 -11.75
N ALA A 103 -11.98 2.71 -11.74
CA ALA A 103 -13.17 1.95 -11.33
C ALA A 103 -13.33 0.66 -12.15
N THR A 104 -13.75 -0.39 -11.53
CA THR A 104 -14.15 -1.72 -12.03
C THR A 104 -13.36 -2.89 -11.44
N TYR A 105 -12.15 -2.70 -10.91
CA TYR A 105 -11.37 -3.79 -10.31
C TYR A 105 -12.12 -4.47 -9.16
N HIS A 106 -12.66 -3.68 -8.20
CA HIS A 106 -13.41 -4.19 -7.05
C HIS A 106 -14.69 -4.93 -7.45
N THR A 107 -15.31 -4.59 -8.58
CA THR A 107 -16.55 -5.25 -9.05
C THR A 107 -16.36 -6.70 -9.49
N ARG A 108 -15.11 -7.15 -9.65
CA ARG A 108 -14.78 -8.55 -9.97
C ARG A 108 -14.91 -9.48 -8.77
N TYR A 109 -14.91 -8.92 -7.55
CA TYR A 109 -15.04 -9.67 -6.30
C TYR A 109 -16.51 -9.92 -5.94
N SER A 110 -16.75 -10.86 -5.02
CA SER A 110 -18.09 -11.13 -4.48
C SER A 110 -18.55 -10.02 -3.56
N SER A 111 -17.62 -9.49 -2.76
CA SER A 111 -17.81 -8.34 -1.90
C SER A 111 -16.49 -7.59 -1.70
N TRP A 112 -16.58 -6.37 -1.19
CA TRP A 112 -15.39 -5.56 -0.90
C TRP A 112 -15.63 -4.60 0.25
N ASP A 113 -14.56 -4.28 0.95
CA ASP A 113 -14.50 -3.20 1.93
C ASP A 113 -13.47 -2.16 1.48
N PHE A 114 -13.90 -0.90 1.39
CA PHE A 114 -13.06 0.22 0.98
C PHE A 114 -12.76 1.12 2.18
N ILE A 115 -11.52 1.07 2.64
CA ILE A 115 -11.01 1.89 3.73
C ILE A 115 -10.57 3.26 3.18
N ARG A 116 -11.21 4.33 3.71
CA ARG A 116 -11.00 5.70 3.22
C ARG A 116 -9.86 6.40 3.93
N GLY A 117 -9.22 7.33 3.23
CA GLY A 117 -8.33 8.33 3.82
C GLY A 117 -6.87 8.29 3.39
N GLN A 118 -6.51 7.32 2.55
CA GLN A 118 -5.13 7.19 2.05
C GLN A 118 -4.83 8.27 1.00
N GLU A 119 -3.61 8.74 0.97
CA GLU A 119 -3.08 9.73 0.02
C GLU A 119 -4.06 10.90 -0.22
N SER A 120 -4.43 11.12 -1.47
CA SER A 120 -5.36 12.16 -1.94
C SER A 120 -6.80 11.65 -2.15
N ASP A 121 -7.18 10.52 -1.55
CA ASP A 121 -8.58 10.07 -1.53
C ASP A 121 -9.50 11.25 -1.17
N PRO A 122 -10.52 11.60 -1.98
CA PRO A 122 -11.43 12.70 -1.70
C PRO A 122 -12.41 12.36 -0.56
N TRP A 123 -11.85 12.08 0.63
CA TRP A 123 -12.58 11.60 1.82
C TRP A 123 -12.99 12.69 2.77
N ALA A 124 -11.99 13.43 3.30
CA ALA A 124 -12.27 14.48 4.26
C ALA A 124 -12.69 15.75 3.53
N ALA A 125 -13.91 16.24 3.84
CA ALA A 125 -14.42 17.48 3.25
C ALA A 125 -14.00 18.69 4.08
N MET A 126 -13.34 19.66 3.44
CA MET A 126 -12.97 20.94 4.07
C MET A 126 -13.09 22.06 3.03
N VAL A 127 -14.24 22.78 3.07
CA VAL A 127 -14.56 23.83 2.08
C VAL A 127 -13.57 25.00 2.16
N GLN A 128 -13.09 25.30 3.36
CA GLN A 128 -12.12 26.34 3.64
C GLN A 128 -10.95 25.75 4.47
N PRO A 129 -10.01 25.03 3.82
CA PRO A 129 -8.89 24.47 4.54
C PRO A 129 -7.98 25.58 5.13
N PRO A 130 -7.33 25.33 6.26
CA PRO A 130 -6.46 26.32 6.91
C PRO A 130 -5.10 26.37 6.20
N ILE A 131 -5.07 26.95 5.01
CA ILE A 131 -3.92 26.99 4.09
C ILE A 131 -2.66 27.55 4.79
N ASP A 132 -2.78 28.65 5.55
CA ASP A 132 -1.63 29.25 6.22
C ASP A 132 -1.03 28.35 7.30
N ARG A 133 -1.89 27.60 8.01
CA ARG A 133 -1.42 26.58 8.96
C ARG A 133 -0.70 25.44 8.24
N PHE A 134 -1.26 24.94 7.13
CA PHE A 134 -0.62 23.87 6.37
C PHE A 134 0.71 24.32 5.76
N ARG A 135 0.80 25.57 5.26
CA ARG A 135 2.05 26.15 4.74
C ARG A 135 3.16 26.20 5.80
N GLN A 136 2.79 26.39 7.06
CA GLN A 136 3.77 26.36 8.18
C GLN A 136 4.11 24.94 8.62
N GLN A 137 3.17 24.01 8.49
CA GLN A 137 3.30 22.63 8.97
C GLN A 137 4.08 21.75 7.99
N TYR A 138 3.93 21.96 6.68
CA TYR A 138 4.48 21.10 5.64
C TYR A 138 5.61 21.79 4.87
N HIS A 139 6.60 20.99 4.49
CA HIS A 139 7.75 21.50 3.75
C HIS A 139 7.33 22.08 2.38
N PRO A 140 7.96 23.20 1.89
CA PRO A 140 7.61 23.79 0.59
C PRO A 140 7.71 22.84 -0.60
N LEU A 141 8.61 21.86 -0.57
CA LEU A 141 8.73 20.84 -1.63
C LEU A 141 7.48 19.98 -1.79
N GLN A 142 6.70 19.77 -0.74
CA GLN A 142 5.47 18.99 -0.78
C GLN A 142 4.20 19.81 -0.63
N PHE A 143 4.30 21.09 -0.25
CA PHE A 143 3.13 21.93 -0.08
C PHE A 143 2.59 22.40 -1.44
N GLU A 144 1.28 22.26 -1.62
CA GLU A 144 0.51 22.75 -2.77
C GLU A 144 -0.74 23.46 -2.26
N ASP A 145 -0.93 24.74 -2.60
CA ASP A 145 -2.00 25.57 -2.06
C ASP A 145 -3.19 25.77 -3.02
N HIS A 146 -3.22 25.05 -4.13
CA HIS A 146 -4.35 25.15 -5.00
C HIS A 146 -5.49 24.16 -4.61
N ARG A 147 -6.74 24.65 -4.68
CA ARG A 147 -7.93 24.02 -4.09
C ARG A 147 -8.19 22.56 -4.47
N ASN A 148 -7.71 22.10 -5.61
CA ASN A 148 -7.91 20.73 -6.09
C ASN A 148 -6.57 19.98 -6.17
N GLY A 149 -5.56 20.42 -5.44
CA GLY A 149 -4.26 19.76 -5.40
C GLY A 149 -4.33 18.42 -4.66
N HIS A 150 -3.74 17.39 -5.22
CA HIS A 150 -3.65 16.07 -4.60
C HIS A 150 -3.07 16.16 -3.19
N ARG A 151 -1.96 16.85 -3.02
CA ARG A 151 -1.27 17.00 -1.74
C ARG A 151 -2.10 17.74 -0.70
N LEU A 152 -2.84 18.77 -1.11
CA LEU A 152 -3.75 19.46 -0.21
C LEU A 152 -4.85 18.53 0.32
N GLN A 153 -5.42 17.67 -0.52
CA GLN A 153 -6.41 16.69 -0.07
C GLN A 153 -5.80 15.70 0.93
N GLY A 154 -4.58 15.24 0.70
CA GLY A 154 -3.84 14.40 1.64
C GLY A 154 -3.62 15.08 3.00
N MET A 155 -3.23 16.37 3.01
CA MET A 155 -3.09 17.15 4.25
C MET A 155 -4.43 17.28 5.00
N ILE A 156 -5.54 17.44 4.27
CA ILE A 156 -6.88 17.47 4.85
C ILE A 156 -7.25 16.11 5.45
N ASN A 157 -6.99 15.01 4.75
CA ASN A 157 -7.24 13.66 5.23
C ASN A 157 -6.51 13.39 6.56
N ARG A 158 -5.24 13.77 6.65
CA ARG A 158 -4.42 13.64 7.87
C ARG A 158 -5.02 14.34 9.09
N THR A 159 -5.83 15.37 8.91
CA THR A 159 -6.49 16.01 10.06
C THR A 159 -7.43 15.08 10.82
N ARG A 160 -7.83 13.96 10.21
CA ARG A 160 -8.70 12.92 10.80
C ARG A 160 -7.93 11.76 11.42
N VAL A 161 -6.65 11.63 11.13
CA VAL A 161 -5.78 10.61 11.74
C VAL A 161 -5.31 11.15 13.10
N LYS A 162 -5.74 10.53 14.19
CA LYS A 162 -5.47 10.98 15.57
C LYS A 162 -4.63 9.99 16.37
N GLY A 163 -4.69 8.73 16.03
CA GLY A 163 -3.95 7.66 16.66
C GLY A 163 -3.65 6.55 15.66
N GLU A 164 -2.88 5.56 16.08
CA GLU A 164 -2.46 4.45 15.22
C GLU A 164 -3.66 3.72 14.58
N GLY A 165 -4.73 3.49 15.33
CA GLY A 165 -5.93 2.84 14.82
C GLY A 165 -6.68 3.60 13.72
N ASP A 166 -6.35 4.86 13.46
CA ASP A 166 -6.96 5.65 12.38
C ASP A 166 -6.22 5.50 11.03
N PHE A 167 -5.01 4.93 11.05
CA PHE A 167 -4.24 4.71 9.82
C PHE A 167 -4.94 3.71 8.91
N PRO A 168 -5.05 3.99 7.61
CA PRO A 168 -5.76 3.12 6.67
C PRO A 168 -5.25 1.68 6.66
N VAL A 169 -3.94 1.44 6.67
CA VAL A 169 -3.35 0.09 6.72
C VAL A 169 -3.79 -0.70 7.96
N VAL A 170 -3.87 -0.05 9.13
CA VAL A 170 -4.35 -0.69 10.38
C VAL A 170 -5.81 -1.10 10.24
N ARG A 171 -6.64 -0.22 9.71
CA ARG A 171 -8.06 -0.47 9.47
C ARG A 171 -8.32 -1.54 8.39
N CYS A 172 -7.46 -1.60 7.37
CA CYS A 172 -7.49 -2.68 6.39
C CYS A 172 -7.23 -4.04 7.06
N VAL A 173 -6.23 -4.11 7.93
CA VAL A 173 -5.93 -5.35 8.68
C VAL A 173 -7.05 -5.69 9.66
N ASP A 174 -7.65 -4.71 10.33
CA ASP A 174 -8.83 -4.94 11.19
C ASP A 174 -9.98 -5.58 10.41
N SER A 175 -10.31 -5.04 9.23
CA SER A 175 -11.35 -5.58 8.35
C SER A 175 -10.98 -7.00 7.86
N ALA A 176 -9.73 -7.24 7.49
CA ALA A 176 -9.27 -8.56 7.06
C ALA A 176 -9.37 -9.59 8.19
N LEU A 177 -8.96 -9.24 9.40
CA LEU A 177 -9.07 -10.11 10.59
C LEU A 177 -10.53 -10.39 10.95
N GLN A 178 -11.41 -9.39 10.83
CA GLN A 178 -12.83 -9.59 11.00
C GLN A 178 -13.38 -10.62 9.99
N PHE A 179 -13.07 -10.45 8.69
CA PHE A 179 -13.47 -11.41 7.67
C PHE A 179 -12.96 -12.83 7.97
N MET A 180 -11.69 -12.97 8.35
CA MET A 180 -11.09 -14.27 8.67
C MET A 180 -11.77 -14.92 9.88
N THR A 181 -12.09 -14.13 10.91
CA THR A 181 -12.77 -14.61 12.12
C THR A 181 -14.20 -15.04 11.84
N GLU A 182 -14.97 -14.22 11.13
CA GLU A 182 -16.37 -14.51 10.79
C GLU A 182 -16.51 -15.72 9.87
N ASN A 183 -15.50 -16.00 9.05
CA ASN A 183 -15.50 -17.11 8.08
C ASN A 183 -14.54 -18.25 8.46
N ALA A 184 -14.13 -18.35 9.73
CA ALA A 184 -13.19 -19.37 10.19
C ALA A 184 -13.67 -20.79 9.90
N GLY A 185 -14.96 -21.06 10.04
CA GLY A 185 -15.60 -22.35 9.79
C GLY A 185 -15.98 -22.62 8.32
N ALA A 186 -15.76 -21.66 7.42
CA ALA A 186 -16.08 -21.79 6.00
C ALA A 186 -14.83 -22.18 5.20
N ASP A 187 -15.03 -22.86 4.09
CA ASP A 187 -13.99 -23.16 3.08
C ASP A 187 -14.36 -22.49 1.74
N GLY A 188 -13.45 -22.54 0.79
CA GLY A 188 -13.70 -22.03 -0.56
C GLY A 188 -13.79 -20.52 -0.66
N TRP A 189 -12.96 -19.79 0.10
CA TRP A 189 -12.85 -18.34 -0.01
C TRP A 189 -11.44 -17.86 -0.37
N MET A 190 -11.38 -16.69 -0.97
CA MET A 190 -10.16 -15.91 -1.21
C MET A 190 -10.35 -14.50 -0.65
N LEU A 191 -9.47 -14.12 0.26
CA LEU A 191 -9.35 -12.75 0.76
C LEU A 191 -8.15 -12.08 0.08
N GLN A 192 -8.38 -10.99 -0.64
CA GLN A 192 -7.31 -10.07 -1.02
C GLN A 192 -7.27 -8.93 -0.03
N LEU A 193 -6.20 -8.87 0.74
CA LEU A 193 -5.85 -7.73 1.56
C LEU A 193 -4.83 -6.89 0.80
N GLU A 194 -5.22 -5.71 0.42
CA GLU A 194 -4.37 -4.79 -0.33
C GLU A 194 -4.27 -3.47 0.40
N THR A 195 -3.04 -3.10 0.78
CA THR A 195 -2.76 -1.86 1.46
C THR A 195 -1.96 -0.91 0.58
N PHE A 196 -2.31 0.36 0.62
CA PHE A 196 -1.61 1.41 -0.08
C PHE A 196 -0.22 1.65 0.52
N ASP A 197 -0.06 1.51 1.84
CA ASP A 197 1.25 1.59 2.48
C ASP A 197 2.16 0.42 2.05
N PRO A 198 3.49 0.68 1.89
CA PRO A 198 4.24 1.90 2.20
C PRO A 198 4.38 2.92 1.05
N HIS A 199 3.39 3.07 0.18
CA HIS A 199 3.32 4.14 -0.82
C HIS A 199 3.41 5.52 -0.17
N GLU A 200 3.89 6.54 -0.88
CA GLU A 200 3.85 7.92 -0.40
C GLU A 200 2.40 8.44 -0.27
N PRO A 201 2.11 9.34 0.67
CA PRO A 201 3.03 10.01 1.61
C PRO A 201 3.53 9.07 2.70
N PHE A 202 4.82 9.13 3.03
CA PHE A 202 5.46 8.26 4.02
C PHE A 202 5.10 8.67 5.45
N HIS A 203 3.82 8.59 5.77
CA HIS A 203 3.26 9.01 7.05
C HIS A 203 2.97 7.78 7.93
N ALA A 204 3.75 7.61 8.98
CA ALA A 204 3.59 6.55 9.97
C ALA A 204 3.39 7.16 11.37
N PRO A 205 2.83 6.39 12.34
CA PRO A 205 2.86 6.78 13.75
C PRO A 205 4.30 6.96 14.24
N ASP A 206 4.52 7.91 15.17
CA ASP A 206 5.86 8.24 15.70
C ASP A 206 6.59 7.03 16.27
N GLY A 207 5.87 6.08 16.85
CA GLY A 207 6.45 4.86 17.44
C GLY A 207 7.21 3.95 16.47
N TYR A 208 7.05 4.15 15.16
CA TYR A 208 7.72 3.38 14.12
C TYR A 208 8.97 4.08 13.56
N ARG A 209 9.21 5.33 13.94
CA ARG A 209 10.45 6.04 13.58
C ARG A 209 11.61 5.54 14.42
N ASP A 210 12.76 5.45 13.77
CA ASP A 210 14.02 5.05 14.39
C ASP A 210 15.12 6.01 13.98
N GLY A 211 15.89 6.47 14.99
CA GLY A 211 17.02 7.35 14.79
C GLY A 211 16.68 8.82 14.55
N ASP A 212 17.72 9.63 14.63
CA ASP A 212 17.71 11.05 14.33
C ASP A 212 18.30 11.25 12.93
N THR A 213 17.58 11.98 12.08
CA THR A 213 18.01 12.30 10.71
C THR A 213 18.79 13.61 10.61
N GLY A 214 18.84 14.37 11.69
CA GLY A 214 19.38 15.74 11.70
C GLY A 214 18.48 16.76 11.01
N TYR A 215 17.30 16.36 10.57
CA TYR A 215 16.34 17.25 9.92
C TYR A 215 15.43 17.93 10.97
N GLU A 216 15.47 19.25 11.03
CA GLU A 216 14.68 20.09 11.96
C GLU A 216 13.56 20.89 11.28
N GLY A 217 13.28 20.60 10.00
CA GLY A 217 12.31 21.34 9.20
C GLY A 217 10.85 20.91 9.40
N PRO A 218 9.91 21.53 8.66
CA PRO A 218 8.51 21.12 8.61
C PRO A 218 8.34 19.68 8.08
N VAL A 219 7.16 19.10 8.24
CA VAL A 219 6.85 17.73 7.76
C VAL A 219 7.28 17.55 6.31
N LEU A 220 8.14 16.57 6.08
CA LEU A 220 8.68 16.20 4.77
C LEU A 220 8.60 14.67 4.62
N ASP A 221 7.56 14.18 3.99
CA ASP A 221 7.28 12.74 3.83
C ASP A 221 6.62 12.39 2.49
N TRP A 222 6.54 13.36 1.58
CA TRP A 222 5.96 13.17 0.25
C TRP A 222 6.89 13.69 -0.84
N PRO A 223 7.84 12.88 -1.30
CA PRO A 223 8.81 13.30 -2.31
C PRO A 223 8.11 13.61 -3.64
N ARG A 224 8.72 14.47 -4.44
CA ARG A 224 8.30 14.75 -5.80
C ARG A 224 8.91 13.74 -6.76
N TYR A 225 8.22 13.42 -7.84
CA TYR A 225 8.73 12.56 -8.91
C TYR A 225 9.72 13.34 -9.79
N LYS A 226 10.96 13.44 -9.34
CA LYS A 226 12.02 14.22 -9.99
C LYS A 226 13.40 13.71 -9.61
N THR A 227 14.44 14.30 -10.21
CA THR A 227 15.81 14.18 -9.72
C THR A 227 15.92 14.76 -8.30
N VAL A 228 16.79 14.15 -7.52
CA VAL A 228 17.09 14.60 -6.16
C VAL A 228 17.71 15.99 -6.20
N ASP A 229 17.10 16.95 -5.52
CA ASP A 229 17.63 18.29 -5.26
C ASP A 229 17.45 18.68 -3.78
N GLU A 230 17.05 17.70 -2.96
CA GLU A 230 16.95 17.79 -1.52
C GLU A 230 18.35 17.78 -0.87
N THR A 231 18.47 18.43 0.31
CA THR A 231 19.69 18.34 1.12
C THR A 231 19.91 16.91 1.65
N PRO A 232 21.13 16.56 2.10
CA PRO A 232 21.39 15.25 2.69
C PRO A 232 20.45 14.90 3.87
N GLU A 233 20.12 15.90 4.70
CA GLU A 233 19.22 15.75 5.84
C GLU A 233 17.76 15.53 5.39
N GLU A 234 17.31 16.22 4.36
CA GLU A 234 15.98 16.02 3.76
C GLU A 234 15.87 14.64 3.11
N VAL A 235 16.91 14.18 2.42
CA VAL A 235 16.97 12.82 1.88
C VAL A 235 16.92 11.77 3.00
N ALA A 236 17.68 11.98 4.08
CA ALA A 236 17.67 11.10 5.25
C ALA A 236 16.28 11.06 5.89
N GLU A 237 15.61 12.21 6.00
CA GLU A 237 14.25 12.34 6.54
C GLU A 237 13.23 11.53 5.72
N LEU A 238 13.21 11.70 4.40
CA LEU A 238 12.31 10.97 3.50
C LEU A 238 12.52 9.45 3.58
N ARG A 239 13.80 9.01 3.62
CA ARG A 239 14.14 7.59 3.78
C ARG A 239 13.73 7.02 5.13
N ALA A 240 13.90 7.79 6.21
CA ALA A 240 13.50 7.38 7.56
C ALA A 240 11.98 7.25 7.68
N ASN A 241 11.23 8.16 7.04
CA ASN A 241 9.77 8.10 7.00
C ASN A 241 9.27 6.88 6.20
N TYR A 242 9.88 6.56 5.06
CA TYR A 242 9.59 5.32 4.34
C TYR A 242 9.89 4.08 5.20
N ALA A 243 11.04 4.04 5.88
CA ALA A 243 11.39 2.93 6.76
C ALA A 243 10.39 2.76 7.92
N ALA A 244 9.86 3.87 8.46
CA ALA A 244 8.81 3.83 9.48
C ALA A 244 7.52 3.19 8.95
N LEU A 245 7.10 3.52 7.72
CA LEU A 245 5.95 2.87 7.08
C LEU A 245 6.18 1.37 6.84
N VAL A 246 7.37 0.97 6.40
CA VAL A 246 7.71 -0.45 6.23
C VAL A 246 7.60 -1.20 7.56
N ARG A 247 8.06 -0.61 8.68
CA ARG A 247 7.90 -1.20 10.02
C ARG A 247 6.43 -1.28 10.45
N LEU A 248 5.61 -0.28 10.12
CA LEU A 248 4.18 -0.33 10.34
C LEU A 248 3.54 -1.48 9.53
N CYS A 249 3.87 -1.62 8.25
CA CYS A 249 3.41 -2.73 7.41
C CYS A 249 3.84 -4.09 8.01
N ASP A 250 5.08 -4.20 8.48
CA ASP A 250 5.58 -5.40 9.16
C ASP A 250 4.77 -5.75 10.41
N ALA A 251 4.49 -4.76 11.26
CA ALA A 251 3.67 -4.96 12.45
C ALA A 251 2.24 -5.41 12.09
N GLN A 252 1.65 -4.83 11.06
CA GLN A 252 0.32 -5.22 10.60
C GLN A 252 0.31 -6.62 9.97
N LEU A 253 1.33 -7.00 9.21
CA LEU A 253 1.53 -8.38 8.77
C LEU A 253 1.61 -9.34 9.98
N GLY A 254 2.33 -8.94 11.03
CA GLY A 254 2.45 -9.72 12.27
C GLY A 254 1.09 -10.11 12.85
N ARG A 255 0.12 -9.18 12.89
CA ARG A 255 -1.24 -9.44 13.37
C ARG A 255 -1.97 -10.52 12.57
N ILE A 256 -1.78 -10.51 11.23
CA ILE A 256 -2.34 -11.55 10.36
C ILE A 256 -1.69 -12.92 10.64
N LEU A 257 -0.37 -12.94 10.80
CA LEU A 257 0.36 -14.18 11.07
C LEU A 257 0.01 -14.75 12.47
N ASP A 258 -0.18 -13.88 13.47
CA ASP A 258 -0.63 -14.28 14.81
C ASP A 258 -2.03 -14.90 14.75
N HIS A 259 -2.95 -14.31 14.00
CA HIS A 259 -4.27 -14.89 13.79
C HIS A 259 -4.20 -16.30 13.15
N LEU A 260 -3.30 -16.49 12.17
CA LEU A 260 -3.09 -17.81 11.56
C LEU A 260 -2.51 -18.83 12.54
N ASP A 261 -1.62 -18.41 13.44
CA ASP A 261 -1.08 -19.28 14.49
C ASP A 261 -2.15 -19.65 15.54
N GLU A 262 -2.95 -18.69 15.97
CA GLU A 262 -3.99 -18.87 16.99
C GLU A 262 -5.14 -19.77 16.51
N HIS A 263 -5.41 -19.81 15.21
CA HIS A 263 -6.55 -20.52 14.62
C HIS A 263 -6.15 -21.72 13.74
N ASP A 264 -4.89 -22.18 13.85
CA ASP A 264 -4.34 -23.30 13.03
C ASP A 264 -4.50 -23.08 11.50
N GLY A 265 -4.54 -21.80 11.08
CA GLY A 265 -4.84 -21.39 9.71
C GLY A 265 -3.77 -21.79 8.69
N TRP A 266 -2.56 -22.10 9.11
CA TRP A 266 -1.46 -22.52 8.22
C TRP A 266 -1.70 -23.84 7.49
N ASN A 267 -2.58 -24.71 8.02
CA ASN A 267 -2.81 -26.03 7.47
C ASN A 267 -3.80 -26.04 6.30
N ASP A 268 -4.66 -25.01 6.18
CA ASP A 268 -5.74 -24.98 5.20
C ASP A 268 -5.81 -23.70 4.35
N THR A 269 -4.88 -22.75 4.61
CA THR A 269 -4.83 -21.45 3.93
C THR A 269 -3.56 -21.30 3.09
N ALA A 270 -3.72 -21.14 1.79
CA ALA A 270 -2.62 -20.74 0.91
C ALA A 270 -2.39 -19.22 1.05
N ILE A 271 -1.13 -18.83 1.24
CA ILE A 271 -0.76 -17.42 1.43
C ILE A 271 0.13 -16.99 0.27
N VAL A 272 -0.23 -15.88 -0.36
CA VAL A 272 0.58 -15.18 -1.35
C VAL A 272 0.80 -13.76 -0.85
N MET A 273 2.05 -13.35 -0.66
CA MET A 273 2.41 -11.98 -0.33
C MET A 273 3.25 -11.39 -1.45
N THR A 274 2.90 -10.20 -1.90
CA THR A 274 3.59 -9.52 -3.01
C THR A 274 3.55 -8.00 -2.86
N THR A 275 4.22 -7.32 -3.78
CA THR A 275 4.10 -5.89 -4.06
C THR A 275 3.80 -5.71 -5.54
N ASP A 276 3.27 -4.56 -5.91
CA ASP A 276 3.06 -4.20 -7.32
C ASP A 276 4.35 -3.67 -7.99
N HIS A 277 5.12 -2.88 -7.27
CA HIS A 277 6.44 -2.33 -7.65
C HIS A 277 7.17 -1.78 -6.42
N GLY A 278 8.38 -1.28 -6.61
CA GLY A 278 9.09 -0.50 -5.60
C GLY A 278 9.00 1.00 -5.82
N PHE A 279 9.79 1.75 -5.06
CA PHE A 279 9.95 3.19 -5.15
C PHE A 279 11.43 3.56 -5.06
N LEU A 280 11.94 4.42 -5.92
CA LEU A 280 13.29 4.97 -5.82
C LEU A 280 13.34 5.96 -4.66
N LEU A 281 14.17 5.67 -3.69
CA LEU A 281 14.42 6.47 -2.49
C LEU A 281 15.77 7.18 -2.62
N SER A 282 15.91 7.99 -3.66
CA SER A 282 17.12 8.66 -4.12
C SER A 282 18.19 7.78 -4.76
N GLU A 283 17.93 6.50 -5.04
CA GLU A 283 18.81 5.71 -5.89
C GLU A 283 18.85 6.34 -7.30
N HIS A 284 20.02 6.30 -7.92
CA HIS A 284 20.27 6.92 -9.23
C HIS A 284 19.91 8.41 -9.30
N ASP A 285 19.98 9.09 -8.17
CA ASP A 285 19.59 10.51 -8.02
C ASP A 285 18.12 10.79 -8.39
N TRP A 286 17.19 9.85 -8.11
CA TRP A 286 15.76 9.98 -8.41
C TRP A 286 14.84 9.62 -7.24
N TRP A 287 13.71 10.34 -7.20
CA TRP A 287 12.50 9.97 -6.45
C TRP A 287 11.43 9.58 -7.46
N ALA A 288 11.01 8.35 -7.53
CA ALA A 288 9.87 7.93 -8.34
C ALA A 288 9.69 6.41 -8.35
N LYS A 289 8.68 5.94 -9.07
CA LYS A 289 8.41 4.53 -9.32
C LYS A 289 8.21 4.17 -10.79
N ASN A 290 8.22 5.14 -11.68
CA ASN A 290 8.01 4.95 -13.12
C ASN A 290 9.12 5.60 -13.96
N ARG A 291 10.34 5.61 -13.43
CA ARG A 291 11.56 6.09 -14.12
C ARG A 291 12.48 4.92 -14.40
N MET A 292 13.04 4.90 -15.59
CA MET A 292 14.10 4.00 -16.03
C MET A 292 15.17 4.81 -16.76
#